data_746ec8487b37d40fc57a47e565ffab02
#
_entry.id   746ec8487b37d40fc57a47e565ffab02
#
_cell.length_a   1.000
_cell.length_b   1.000
_cell.length_c   1.000
_cell.angle_alpha   90.00
_cell.angle_beta   90.00
_cell.angle_gamma   90.00
#
_symmetry.space_group_name_H-M   'P 1'
#
loop_
_entity.id
_entity.type
_entity.pdbx_description
1 polymer ?
#
loop_
_entity_poly.entity_id
_entity_poly.type
_entity_poly.pdbx_seq_one_letter_code
_entity_poly.pdbx_strand_id
1 'polypeptide(L)'
;SLFTEYPPVVDKTNILEPLAKLDSIKEEKTAKGLMLTIENLRFKPDSAELLPGEEMRLMKIAEILRNVPKSMFLVEGHTASTGNVSGEQRLSEERAKSIAMSLANTGISADRFICKGSGSKKPIASNSTKEGMALNRRVEITILE
;
A
#
# COMPACT_ATOMS: atom_id res chain seq x y z
N SER A 1 4.35 28.34 3.65
CA SER A 1 4.32 27.01 3.08
C SER A 1 3.36 26.10 3.84
N LEU A 2 2.70 25.26 3.09
CA LEU A 2 1.81 24.25 3.69
C LEU A 2 2.55 23.34 4.68
N PHE A 3 3.84 23.14 4.45
CA PHE A 3 4.62 22.19 5.25
C PHE A 3 5.14 22.78 6.54
N THR A 4 5.35 24.09 6.60
CA THR A 4 5.84 24.74 7.80
C THR A 4 4.77 24.91 8.87
N GLU A 5 3.51 24.80 8.47
CA GLU A 5 2.38 24.96 9.37
C GLU A 5 1.86 23.66 9.95
N TYR A 6 2.40 22.54 9.48
CA TYR A 6 1.92 21.26 9.96
C TYR A 6 2.27 21.06 11.42
N PRO A 7 1.29 20.76 12.26
CA PRO A 7 1.58 20.35 13.62
C PRO A 7 2.32 19.01 13.62
N PRO A 8 2.98 18.65 14.72
CA PRO A 8 3.59 17.34 14.83
C PRO A 8 2.58 16.21 14.68
N VAL A 9 1.31 16.49 14.95
CA VAL A 9 0.21 15.52 14.82
C VAL A 9 -0.32 15.57 13.40
N VAL A 10 -0.51 14.40 12.80
CA VAL A 10 -1.01 14.26 11.43
C VAL A 10 -2.46 14.74 11.34
N ASP A 11 -2.70 15.68 10.44
CA ASP A 11 -4.06 16.09 10.10
C ASP A 11 -4.54 15.19 8.95
N LYS A 12 -5.30 14.18 9.28
CA LYS A 12 -5.78 13.20 8.31
C LYS A 12 -6.81 13.76 7.36
N THR A 13 -7.44 14.88 7.70
CA THR A 13 -8.40 15.54 6.82
C THR A 13 -7.72 16.02 5.55
N ASN A 14 -6.49 16.53 5.67
CA ASN A 14 -5.72 16.97 4.51
C ASN A 14 -5.23 15.82 3.63
N ILE A 15 -5.15 14.61 4.18
CA ILE A 15 -4.72 13.42 3.45
C ILE A 15 -5.90 12.78 2.72
N LEU A 16 -7.03 12.63 3.40
CA LEU A 16 -8.19 11.90 2.88
C LEU A 16 -8.77 12.55 1.63
N GLU A 17 -8.83 13.87 1.56
CA GLU A 17 -9.43 14.54 0.41
C GLU A 17 -8.67 14.30 -0.89
N PRO A 18 -7.33 14.46 -0.94
CA PRO A 18 -6.58 14.11 -2.14
C PRO A 18 -6.65 12.63 -2.49
N LEU A 19 -6.63 11.74 -1.50
CA LEU A 19 -6.70 10.30 -1.73
C LEU A 19 -8.03 9.86 -2.30
N ALA A 20 -9.13 10.46 -1.87
CA ALA A 20 -10.47 10.15 -2.37
C ALA A 20 -10.60 10.44 -3.86
N LYS A 21 -9.73 11.25 -4.44
CA LYS A 21 -9.73 11.56 -5.87
C LYS A 21 -8.89 10.60 -6.70
N LEU A 22 -8.11 9.72 -6.05
CA LEU A 22 -7.33 8.71 -6.75
C LEU A 22 -8.18 7.48 -6.98
N ASP A 23 -8.23 7.04 -8.24
CA ASP A 23 -8.99 5.84 -8.60
C ASP A 23 -8.41 4.60 -7.92
N SER A 24 -9.29 3.71 -7.48
CA SER A 24 -8.93 2.39 -6.95
C SER A 24 -8.11 2.44 -5.65
N ILE A 25 -8.29 3.48 -4.85
CA ILE A 25 -7.72 3.55 -3.51
C ILE A 25 -8.85 3.69 -2.50
N LYS A 26 -8.86 2.80 -1.53
CA LYS A 26 -9.81 2.85 -0.41
C LYS A 26 -9.06 3.26 0.85
N GLU A 27 -9.69 4.09 1.66
CA GLU A 27 -9.16 4.45 2.96
C GLU A 27 -10.05 3.93 4.07
N GLU A 28 -9.42 3.48 5.14
CA GLU A 28 -10.11 2.96 6.31
C GLU A 28 -9.32 3.30 7.56
N LYS A 29 -10.00 3.80 8.58
CA LYS A 29 -9.39 4.02 9.88
C LYS A 29 -9.35 2.69 10.63
N THR A 30 -8.15 2.31 11.08
CA THR A 30 -7.96 1.08 11.87
C THR A 30 -7.37 1.42 13.23
N ALA A 31 -7.26 0.43 14.10
CA ALA A 31 -6.62 0.62 15.39
C ALA A 31 -5.16 1.05 15.27
N LYS A 32 -4.50 0.73 14.15
CA LYS A 32 -3.10 1.06 13.90
C LYS A 32 -2.90 2.42 13.25
N GLY A 33 -3.93 2.96 12.62
CA GLY A 33 -3.87 4.22 11.90
C GLY A 33 -4.71 4.20 10.65
N LEU A 34 -4.44 5.13 9.73
CA LEU A 34 -5.16 5.23 8.48
C LEU A 34 -4.58 4.23 7.46
N MET A 35 -5.39 3.28 7.05
CA MET A 35 -5.00 2.26 6.08
C MET A 35 -5.50 2.61 4.69
N LEU A 36 -4.59 2.62 3.73
CA LEU A 36 -4.88 2.83 2.33
C LEU A 36 -4.74 1.50 1.60
N THR A 37 -5.80 1.07 0.94
CA THR A 37 -5.76 -0.13 0.12
C THR A 37 -5.64 0.27 -1.33
N ILE A 38 -4.53 -0.14 -1.97
CA ILE A 38 -4.31 0.11 -3.38
C ILE A 38 -4.94 -1.05 -4.14
N GLU A 39 -6.09 -0.78 -4.76
CA GLU A 39 -6.81 -1.77 -5.52
C GLU A 39 -6.20 -1.93 -6.91
N ASN A 40 -6.20 -3.17 -7.39
CA ASN A 40 -5.82 -3.47 -8.77
C ASN A 40 -4.43 -2.95 -9.15
N LEU A 41 -3.51 -2.98 -8.20
CA LEU A 41 -2.11 -2.65 -8.48
C LEU A 41 -1.51 -3.82 -9.25
N ARG A 42 -1.04 -3.55 -10.45
CA ARG A 42 -0.67 -4.61 -11.38
C ARG A 42 0.83 -4.88 -11.38
N PHE A 43 1.16 -6.13 -11.23
CA PHE A 43 2.51 -6.65 -11.33
C PHE A 43 2.59 -7.64 -12.50
N LYS A 44 3.80 -7.91 -12.97
CA LYS A 44 4.01 -9.05 -13.86
C LYS A 44 3.63 -10.34 -13.13
N PRO A 45 3.11 -11.36 -13.84
CA PRO A 45 2.71 -12.62 -13.19
C PRO A 45 3.84 -13.20 -12.34
N ASP A 46 3.49 -13.63 -11.12
CA ASP A 46 4.42 -14.25 -10.16
C ASP A 46 5.65 -13.40 -9.88
N SER A 47 5.53 -12.09 -9.97
CA SER A 47 6.65 -11.16 -9.84
C SER A 47 6.26 -9.98 -8.96
N ALA A 48 7.28 -9.33 -8.40
CA ALA A 48 7.14 -8.08 -7.69
C ALA A 48 7.45 -6.89 -8.59
N GLU A 49 7.64 -7.12 -9.89
CA GLU A 49 7.88 -6.05 -10.85
C GLU A 49 6.56 -5.44 -11.30
N LEU A 50 6.43 -4.13 -11.09
CA LEU A 50 5.22 -3.39 -11.50
C LEU A 50 5.11 -3.32 -13.01
N LEU A 51 3.87 -3.39 -13.51
CA LEU A 51 3.61 -3.12 -14.92
C LEU A 51 3.82 -1.65 -15.22
N PRO A 52 4.17 -1.32 -16.49
CA PRO A 52 4.31 0.08 -16.90
C PRO A 52 3.04 0.89 -16.59
N GLY A 53 3.24 2.10 -16.09
CA GLY A 53 2.14 2.99 -15.74
C GLY A 53 1.76 2.96 -14.28
N GLU A 54 2.08 1.90 -13.54
CA GLU A 54 1.73 1.83 -12.13
C GLU A 54 2.59 2.77 -11.27
N GLU A 55 3.81 3.07 -11.70
CA GLU A 55 4.69 3.99 -10.98
C GLU A 55 4.09 5.38 -10.83
N MET A 56 3.32 5.85 -11.80
CA MET A 56 2.67 7.16 -11.70
C MET A 56 1.66 7.22 -10.57
N ARG A 57 0.93 6.13 -10.34
CA ARG A 57 0.00 6.04 -9.20
C ARG A 57 0.76 6.10 -7.89
N LEU A 58 1.88 5.39 -7.81
CA LEU A 58 2.71 5.40 -6.61
C LEU A 58 3.35 6.76 -6.36
N MET A 59 3.74 7.47 -7.42
CA MET A 59 4.29 8.83 -7.26
C MET A 59 3.29 9.77 -6.61
N LYS A 60 2.02 9.67 -6.99
CA LYS A 60 0.96 10.49 -6.38
C LYS A 60 0.75 10.14 -4.92
N ILE A 61 0.79 8.85 -4.60
CA ILE A 61 0.69 8.40 -3.20
C ILE A 61 1.90 8.91 -2.42
N ALA A 62 3.10 8.77 -2.96
CA ALA A 62 4.32 9.24 -2.32
C ALA A 62 4.26 10.73 -2.00
N GLU A 63 3.73 11.52 -2.93
CA GLU A 63 3.57 12.95 -2.72
C GLU A 63 2.71 13.25 -1.50
N ILE A 64 1.64 12.49 -1.34
CA ILE A 64 0.76 12.61 -0.17
C ILE A 64 1.48 12.15 1.11
N LEU A 65 2.17 11.02 1.05
CA LEU A 65 2.89 10.49 2.22
C LEU A 65 4.00 11.42 2.68
N ARG A 66 4.65 12.14 1.78
CA ARG A 66 5.68 13.12 2.14
C ARG A 66 5.13 14.26 2.98
N ASN A 67 3.82 14.49 2.92
CA ASN A 67 3.17 15.53 3.72
C ASN A 67 2.80 15.06 5.12
N VAL A 68 3.09 13.80 5.44
CA VAL A 68 2.83 13.23 6.76
C VAL A 68 4.16 13.14 7.49
N PRO A 69 4.47 14.13 8.34
CA PRO A 69 5.79 14.14 9.00
C PRO A 69 5.89 13.06 10.08
N LYS A 70 7.05 12.44 10.15
CA LYS A 70 7.46 11.54 11.22
C LYS A 70 6.67 10.25 11.40
N SER A 71 5.67 9.99 10.58
CA SER A 71 4.94 8.73 10.67
C SER A 71 5.73 7.59 10.05
N MET A 72 5.56 6.41 10.60
CA MET A 72 6.01 5.17 9.97
C MET A 72 4.90 4.66 9.05
N PHE A 73 5.28 3.95 8.02
CA PHE A 73 4.35 3.40 7.06
C PHE A 73 4.48 1.88 7.02
N LEU A 74 3.39 1.20 7.32
CA LEU A 74 3.35 -0.27 7.21
C LEU A 74 2.82 -0.63 5.82
N VAL A 75 3.65 -1.32 5.04
CA VAL A 75 3.28 -1.80 3.71
C VAL A 75 3.06 -3.31 3.79
N GLU A 76 1.84 -3.74 3.58
CA GLU A 76 1.47 -5.15 3.70
C GLU A 76 0.95 -5.68 2.38
N GLY A 77 1.60 -6.74 1.87
CA GLY A 77 1.20 -7.39 0.64
C GLY A 77 0.30 -8.59 0.90
N HIS A 78 -0.66 -8.82 0.00
CA HIS A 78 -1.61 -9.94 0.06
C HIS A 78 -1.75 -10.58 -1.30
N THR A 79 -2.04 -11.87 -1.31
CA THR A 79 -2.28 -12.63 -2.53
C THR A 79 -3.66 -13.28 -2.50
N ALA A 80 -4.11 -13.75 -3.66
CA ALA A 80 -5.19 -14.71 -3.70
C ALA A 80 -4.64 -16.08 -3.26
N SER A 81 -5.52 -16.98 -2.90
CA SER A 81 -5.14 -18.36 -2.57
C SER A 81 -4.95 -19.17 -3.85
N THR A 82 -3.77 -19.73 -4.03
CA THR A 82 -3.40 -20.55 -5.20
C THR A 82 -3.04 -21.99 -4.83
N GLY A 83 -3.00 -22.28 -3.52
CA GLY A 83 -2.59 -23.57 -3.01
C GLY A 83 -1.09 -23.69 -2.67
N ASN A 84 -0.29 -22.70 -3.06
CA ASN A 84 1.14 -22.69 -2.73
C ASN A 84 1.40 -21.65 -1.63
N VAL A 85 1.20 -22.06 -0.38
CA VAL A 85 1.26 -21.17 0.77
C VAL A 85 2.62 -20.48 0.91
N SER A 86 3.72 -21.23 0.77
CA SER A 86 5.06 -20.64 0.91
C SER A 86 5.38 -19.66 -0.23
N GLY A 87 4.95 -19.97 -1.44
CA GLY A 87 5.13 -19.09 -2.59
C GLY A 87 4.29 -17.81 -2.45
N GLU A 88 3.07 -17.95 -1.94
CA GLU A 88 2.20 -16.79 -1.68
C GLU A 88 2.82 -15.88 -0.64
N GLN A 89 3.35 -16.46 0.44
CA GLN A 89 3.99 -15.68 1.50
C GLN A 89 5.19 -14.89 0.95
N ARG A 90 6.07 -15.56 0.21
CA ARG A 90 7.24 -14.93 -0.37
C ARG A 90 6.87 -13.83 -1.36
N LEU A 91 5.93 -14.10 -2.25
CA LEU A 91 5.51 -13.14 -3.26
C LEU A 91 4.91 -11.89 -2.62
N SER A 92 4.08 -12.06 -1.58
CA SER A 92 3.49 -10.93 -0.89
C SER A 92 4.53 -10.06 -0.19
N GLU A 93 5.57 -10.68 0.40
CA GLU A 93 6.68 -9.95 1.00
C GLU A 93 7.48 -9.17 -0.05
N GLU A 94 7.79 -9.80 -1.17
CA GLU A 94 8.54 -9.17 -2.24
C GLU A 94 7.77 -7.99 -2.84
N ARG A 95 6.46 -8.13 -3.01
CA ARG A 95 5.62 -7.05 -3.53
C ARG A 95 5.55 -5.88 -2.56
N ALA A 96 5.41 -6.15 -1.27
CA ALA A 96 5.43 -5.10 -0.25
C ALA A 96 6.75 -4.32 -0.29
N LYS A 97 7.87 -5.02 -0.38
CA LYS A 97 9.20 -4.39 -0.48
C LYS A 97 9.35 -3.57 -1.75
N SER A 98 8.84 -4.08 -2.87
CA SER A 98 8.90 -3.38 -4.16
C SER A 98 8.15 -2.05 -4.09
N ILE A 99 6.97 -2.05 -3.47
CA ILE A 99 6.19 -0.83 -3.29
C ILE A 99 6.92 0.16 -2.38
N ALA A 100 7.44 -0.32 -1.24
CA ALA A 100 8.18 0.54 -0.31
C ALA A 100 9.40 1.17 -0.98
N MET A 101 10.13 0.41 -1.79
CA MET A 101 11.29 0.93 -2.51
C MET A 101 10.89 1.98 -3.54
N SER A 102 9.81 1.75 -4.27
CA SER A 102 9.31 2.73 -5.24
C SER A 102 8.92 4.03 -4.56
N LEU A 103 8.27 3.95 -3.40
CA LEU A 103 7.90 5.13 -2.63
C LEU A 103 9.12 5.84 -2.06
N ALA A 104 10.08 5.09 -1.53
CA ALA A 104 11.31 5.65 -0.97
C ALA A 104 12.14 6.38 -2.04
N ASN A 105 12.15 5.85 -3.27
CA ASN A 105 12.90 6.46 -4.36
C ASN A 105 12.39 7.85 -4.74
N THR A 106 11.21 8.23 -4.28
CA THR A 106 10.65 9.56 -4.52
C THR A 106 11.10 10.60 -3.48
N GLY A 107 11.92 10.19 -2.51
CA GLY A 107 12.46 11.10 -1.49
C GLY A 107 11.95 10.87 -0.08
N ILE A 108 11.27 9.74 0.17
CA ILE A 108 10.87 9.35 1.52
C ILE A 108 11.94 8.43 2.08
N SER A 109 12.41 8.70 3.30
CA SER A 109 13.43 7.86 3.92
C SER A 109 12.96 6.41 3.99
N ALA A 110 13.82 5.48 3.55
CA ALA A 110 13.52 4.05 3.58
C ALA A 110 13.25 3.55 5.00
N ASP A 111 13.84 4.19 6.01
CA ASP A 111 13.66 3.83 7.42
C ASP A 111 12.23 4.03 7.92
N ARG A 112 11.42 4.74 7.16
CA ARG A 112 10.02 4.98 7.54
C ARG A 112 9.10 3.86 7.12
N PHE A 113 9.58 2.88 6.36
CA PHE A 113 8.75 1.79 5.85
C PHE A 113 8.99 0.50 6.60
N ILE A 114 7.91 -0.16 7.00
CA ILE A 114 7.90 -1.49 7.56
C ILE A 114 7.17 -2.37 6.54
N CYS A 115 7.82 -3.41 6.04
CA CYS A 115 7.26 -4.28 5.01
C CYS A 115 6.84 -5.61 5.60
N LYS A 116 5.66 -6.08 5.21
CA LYS A 116 5.11 -7.34 5.68
C LYS A 116 4.38 -8.04 4.55
N GLY A 117 4.56 -9.36 4.45
CA GLY A 117 3.76 -10.19 3.58
C GLY A 117 2.81 -11.02 4.40
N SER A 118 1.56 -11.12 3.99
CA SER A 118 0.55 -11.95 4.65
C SER A 118 0.05 -13.08 3.74
N GLY A 119 0.60 -13.19 2.54
CA GLY A 119 0.18 -14.23 1.60
C GLY A 119 -1.33 -14.19 1.40
N SER A 120 -1.97 -15.36 1.45
CA SER A 120 -3.42 -15.48 1.30
C SER A 120 -4.16 -15.60 2.63
N LYS A 121 -3.51 -15.29 3.75
CA LYS A 121 -4.06 -15.52 5.10
C LYS A 121 -5.13 -14.53 5.52
N LYS A 122 -5.22 -13.38 4.86
CA LYS A 122 -6.16 -12.32 5.21
C LYS A 122 -7.04 -11.93 4.02
N PRO A 123 -7.89 -12.84 3.54
CA PRO A 123 -8.75 -12.52 2.39
C PRO A 123 -9.80 -11.49 2.78
N ILE A 124 -10.14 -10.62 1.84
CA ILE A 124 -11.26 -9.67 1.98
C ILE A 124 -12.43 -10.05 1.08
N ALA A 125 -12.24 -11.06 0.24
CA ALA A 125 -13.26 -11.53 -0.67
C ALA A 125 -13.07 -13.04 -0.91
N SER A 126 -14.01 -13.64 -1.65
CA SER A 126 -13.95 -15.07 -1.94
C SER A 126 -12.79 -15.40 -2.89
N ASN A 127 -12.03 -16.45 -2.58
CA ASN A 127 -11.02 -17.00 -3.48
C ASN A 127 -11.64 -17.98 -4.49
N SER A 128 -12.98 -18.15 -4.46
CA SER A 128 -13.68 -19.05 -5.39
C SER A 128 -14.09 -18.37 -6.69
N THR A 129 -13.97 -17.04 -6.77
CA THR A 129 -14.34 -16.26 -7.96
C THR A 129 -13.14 -15.44 -8.42
N LYS A 130 -13.11 -15.15 -9.73
CA LYS A 130 -12.05 -14.28 -10.28
C LYS A 130 -12.10 -12.89 -9.67
N GLU A 131 -13.29 -12.36 -9.46
CA GLU A 131 -13.51 -11.04 -8.88
C GLU A 131 -13.00 -10.98 -7.44
N GLY A 132 -13.30 -12.00 -6.65
CA GLY A 132 -12.85 -12.08 -5.28
C GLY A 132 -11.35 -12.25 -5.18
N MET A 133 -10.76 -13.10 -6.03
CA MET A 133 -9.32 -13.27 -6.08
C MET A 133 -8.60 -11.97 -6.44
N ALA A 134 -9.16 -11.21 -7.38
CA ALA A 134 -8.60 -9.92 -7.76
C ALA A 134 -8.60 -8.93 -6.60
N LEU A 135 -9.67 -8.91 -5.80
CA LEU A 135 -9.74 -8.07 -4.61
C LEU A 135 -8.74 -8.50 -3.53
N ASN A 136 -8.46 -9.79 -3.43
CA ASN A 136 -7.49 -10.31 -2.46
C ASN A 136 -6.05 -9.97 -2.87
N ARG A 137 -5.76 -9.80 -4.14
CA ARG A 137 -4.45 -9.38 -4.64
C ARG A 137 -4.33 -7.87 -4.46
N ARG A 138 -3.82 -7.46 -3.31
CA ARG A 138 -3.76 -6.05 -2.95
C ARG A 138 -2.54 -5.73 -2.11
N VAL A 139 -2.23 -4.44 -2.04
CA VAL A 139 -1.23 -3.91 -1.12
C VAL A 139 -1.92 -2.85 -0.24
N GLU A 140 -1.70 -2.96 1.05
CA GLU A 140 -2.22 -2.02 2.04
C GLU A 140 -1.08 -1.20 2.61
N ILE A 141 -1.27 0.11 2.69
CA ILE A 141 -0.31 1.02 3.31
C ILE A 141 -1.00 1.67 4.48
N THR A 142 -0.48 1.44 5.70
CA THR A 142 -1.03 2.04 6.91
C THR A 142 -0.11 3.14 7.39
N ILE A 143 -0.66 4.34 7.53
CA ILE A 143 0.03 5.46 8.16
C ILE A 143 -0.12 5.26 9.66
N LEU A 144 0.94 4.77 10.31
CA LEU A 144 0.88 4.39 11.72
C LEU A 144 0.76 5.62 12.63
N GLU A 145 -0.03 5.46 13.65
CA GLU A 145 -0.21 6.47 14.69
C GLU A 145 0.58 6.14 15.93
#